data_9d247aa083c8051d8aadb6f31fd0f357
#
_entry.id   9d247aa083c8051d8aadb6f31fd0f357
#
_cell.length_a   1.000
_cell.length_b   1.000
_cell.length_c   1.000
_cell.angle_alpha   90.00
_cell.angle_beta   90.00
_cell.angle_gamma   90.00
#
_symmetry.space_group_name_H-M   'P 1'
#
loop_
_entity.id
_entity.type
_entity.pdbx_description
1 polymer ?
#
loop_
_entity_poly.entity_id
_entity_poly.type
_entity_poly.pdbx_seq_one_letter_code
_entity_poly.pdbx_strand_id
1 'polypeptide(L)'
;MKKLAVIFPGVGYHTDKPLLYYSKKIASQNGYEIVEVPYGKFPKGVKDSREKMEKAFFSAVEQAEEILKDVDFSVYDDILFISKSVGTAVSAAYGGKHHLKTRNIYYTPVEASFQFMTQPGIVFTGTKDSWVDHEAIKEGCKKGGFPLHVIEDANHSLETGDVMTDLENLREIMAVTEMYVS
;
A
#
# COMPACT_ATOMS: atom_id res chain seq x y z
N MET A 1 4.04 -4.50 -24.36
CA MET A 1 4.25 -4.83 -22.94
C MET A 1 2.94 -4.57 -22.21
N LYS A 2 2.30 -5.62 -21.67
CA LYS A 2 1.07 -5.49 -20.87
C LYS A 2 1.44 -5.20 -19.42
N LYS A 3 0.77 -4.22 -18.81
CA LYS A 3 1.05 -3.78 -17.46
C LYS A 3 -0.21 -3.83 -16.59
N LEU A 4 -0.10 -4.30 -15.36
CA LEU A 4 -1.20 -4.38 -14.41
C LEU A 4 -0.84 -3.65 -13.11
N ALA A 5 -1.70 -2.77 -12.63
CA ALA A 5 -1.61 -2.22 -11.28
C ALA A 5 -2.79 -2.72 -10.43
N VAL A 6 -2.48 -3.33 -9.29
CA VAL A 6 -3.48 -3.79 -8.32
C VAL A 6 -3.43 -2.89 -7.09
N ILE A 7 -4.59 -2.39 -6.68
CA ILE A 7 -4.73 -1.41 -5.60
C ILE A 7 -5.30 -2.08 -4.35
N PHE A 8 -4.52 -2.09 -3.28
CA PHE A 8 -4.87 -2.68 -1.98
C PHE A 8 -5.10 -1.58 -0.94
N PRO A 9 -6.36 -1.23 -0.64
CA PRO A 9 -6.67 -0.17 0.32
C PRO A 9 -6.37 -0.56 1.76
N GLY A 10 -6.45 0.42 2.66
CA GLY A 10 -6.41 0.21 4.10
C GLY A 10 -7.80 0.12 4.72
N VAL A 11 -7.87 -0.24 6.01
CA VAL A 11 -9.12 -0.15 6.76
C VAL A 11 -9.51 1.31 6.94
N GLY A 12 -10.65 1.72 6.37
CA GLY A 12 -11.13 3.11 6.37
C GLY A 12 -10.38 4.05 5.42
N TYR A 13 -9.45 3.54 4.62
CA TYR A 13 -8.75 4.29 3.57
C TYR A 13 -9.02 3.61 2.22
N HIS A 14 -10.17 3.92 1.61
CA HIS A 14 -10.62 3.33 0.34
C HIS A 14 -9.83 3.87 -0.86
N THR A 15 -10.04 3.25 -2.02
CA THR A 15 -9.25 3.51 -3.24
C THR A 15 -9.46 4.91 -3.87
N ASP A 16 -10.49 5.66 -3.43
CA ASP A 16 -10.73 7.05 -3.87
C ASP A 16 -10.17 8.11 -2.91
N LYS A 17 -9.47 7.68 -1.86
CA LYS A 17 -8.68 8.58 -1.02
C LYS A 17 -7.41 9.04 -1.75
N PRO A 18 -6.89 10.27 -1.47
CA PRO A 18 -5.90 10.95 -2.30
C PRO A 18 -4.70 10.11 -2.72
N LEU A 19 -4.03 9.43 -1.79
CA LEU A 19 -2.84 8.63 -2.12
C LEU A 19 -3.13 7.55 -3.16
N LEU A 20 -4.20 6.77 -2.97
CA LEU A 20 -4.55 5.69 -3.86
C LEU A 20 -5.22 6.20 -5.14
N TYR A 21 -6.06 7.23 -5.04
CA TYR A 21 -6.71 7.84 -6.20
C TYR A 21 -5.70 8.36 -7.22
N TYR A 22 -4.76 9.19 -6.78
CA TYR A 22 -3.76 9.76 -7.71
C TYR A 22 -2.76 8.72 -8.17
N SER A 23 -2.36 7.76 -7.33
CA SER A 23 -1.51 6.66 -7.78
C SER A 23 -2.16 5.80 -8.87
N LYS A 24 -3.48 5.51 -8.77
CA LYS A 24 -4.24 4.86 -9.85
C LYS A 24 -4.17 5.68 -11.16
N LYS A 25 -4.35 7.00 -11.06
CA LYS A 25 -4.31 7.88 -12.23
C LYS A 25 -2.93 7.87 -12.88
N ILE A 26 -1.87 7.96 -12.08
CA ILE A 26 -0.48 7.87 -12.55
C ILE A 26 -0.23 6.51 -13.23
N ALA A 27 -0.60 5.41 -12.60
CA ALA A 27 -0.45 4.08 -13.19
C ALA A 27 -1.21 3.95 -14.51
N SER A 28 -2.47 4.41 -14.56
CA SER A 28 -3.29 4.41 -15.79
C SER A 28 -2.66 5.24 -16.91
N GLN A 29 -2.11 6.42 -16.61
CA GLN A 29 -1.40 7.26 -17.58
C GLN A 29 -0.13 6.60 -18.13
N ASN A 30 0.50 5.72 -17.33
CA ASN A 30 1.67 4.94 -17.70
C ASN A 30 1.32 3.58 -18.36
N GLY A 31 0.06 3.39 -18.74
CA GLY A 31 -0.41 2.24 -19.52
C GLY A 31 -0.71 0.99 -18.71
N TYR A 32 -0.89 1.10 -17.39
CA TYR A 32 -1.34 -0.01 -16.56
C TYR A 32 -2.87 -0.18 -16.64
N GLU A 33 -3.30 -1.42 -16.81
CA GLU A 33 -4.65 -1.84 -16.47
C GLU A 33 -4.81 -1.76 -14.95
N ILE A 34 -5.97 -1.30 -14.46
CA ILE A 34 -6.19 -1.11 -13.03
C ILE A 34 -7.17 -2.13 -12.50
N VAL A 35 -6.78 -2.85 -11.46
CA VAL A 35 -7.67 -3.69 -10.66
C VAL A 35 -7.66 -3.20 -9.22
N GLU A 36 -8.83 -2.95 -8.66
CA GLU A 36 -8.99 -2.55 -7.26
C GLU A 36 -9.46 -3.72 -6.42
N VAL A 37 -8.97 -3.82 -5.19
CA VAL A 37 -9.34 -4.83 -4.21
C VAL A 37 -10.20 -4.17 -3.12
N PRO A 38 -11.48 -3.86 -3.37
CA PRO A 38 -12.34 -3.25 -2.39
C PRO A 38 -12.72 -4.29 -1.33
N TYR A 39 -12.14 -4.18 -0.15
CA TYR A 39 -12.54 -5.03 0.96
C TYR A 39 -13.97 -4.70 1.40
N GLY A 40 -14.73 -5.72 1.75
CA GLY A 40 -16.03 -5.59 2.40
C GLY A 40 -15.93 -4.99 3.80
N LYS A 41 -17.02 -5.04 4.54
CA LYS A 41 -17.09 -4.48 5.90
C LYS A 41 -16.15 -5.23 6.83
N PHE A 42 -15.23 -4.51 7.43
CA PHE A 42 -14.48 -5.00 8.58
C PHE A 42 -15.31 -4.92 9.86
N PRO A 43 -15.06 -5.77 10.85
CA PRO A 43 -15.68 -5.65 12.17
C PRO A 43 -15.42 -4.26 12.78
N LYS A 44 -16.40 -3.73 13.53
CA LYS A 44 -16.19 -2.47 14.25
C LYS A 44 -15.03 -2.62 15.26
N GLY A 45 -14.25 -1.55 15.42
CA GLY A 45 -13.16 -1.52 16.38
C GLY A 45 -11.96 -2.39 16.01
N VAL A 46 -11.71 -2.64 14.72
CA VAL A 46 -10.52 -3.38 14.24
C VAL A 46 -9.23 -2.81 14.84
N LYS A 47 -9.20 -1.51 15.07
CA LYS A 47 -8.06 -0.76 15.61
C LYS A 47 -7.84 -0.96 17.12
N ASP A 48 -8.79 -1.54 17.85
CA ASP A 48 -8.78 -1.57 19.30
C ASP A 48 -7.91 -2.70 19.88
N SER A 49 -7.55 -3.70 19.07
CA SER A 49 -6.71 -4.80 19.54
C SER A 49 -5.94 -5.48 18.40
N ARG A 50 -4.77 -6.04 18.76
CA ARG A 50 -3.94 -6.86 17.85
C ARG A 50 -4.73 -8.04 17.26
N GLU A 51 -5.54 -8.71 18.07
CA GLU A 51 -6.35 -9.86 17.62
C GLU A 51 -7.38 -9.45 16.55
N LYS A 52 -8.05 -8.31 16.74
CA LYS A 52 -9.00 -7.79 15.73
C LYS A 52 -8.31 -7.36 14.45
N MET A 53 -7.12 -6.77 14.56
CA MET A 53 -6.30 -6.40 13.40
C MET A 53 -5.85 -7.63 12.61
N GLU A 54 -5.44 -8.70 13.30
CA GLU A 54 -5.06 -9.96 12.69
C GLU A 54 -6.24 -10.64 11.98
N LYS A 55 -7.42 -10.67 12.62
CA LYS A 55 -8.65 -11.15 11.97
C LYS A 55 -9.01 -10.32 10.73
N ALA A 56 -8.84 -9.00 10.79
CA ALA A 56 -9.08 -8.13 9.64
C ALA A 56 -8.09 -8.41 8.50
N PHE A 57 -6.83 -8.65 8.81
CA PHE A 57 -5.83 -9.04 7.83
C PHE A 57 -6.20 -10.36 7.13
N PHE A 58 -6.52 -11.41 7.86
CA PHE A 58 -6.92 -12.69 7.25
C PHE A 58 -8.17 -12.55 6.41
N SER A 59 -9.18 -11.84 6.90
CA SER A 59 -10.39 -11.55 6.11
C SER A 59 -10.09 -10.76 4.84
N ALA A 60 -9.16 -9.79 4.90
CA ALA A 60 -8.75 -9.03 3.72
C ALA A 60 -7.99 -9.88 2.71
N VAL A 61 -7.14 -10.81 3.18
CA VAL A 61 -6.44 -11.77 2.30
C VAL A 61 -7.43 -12.68 1.60
N GLU A 62 -8.42 -13.25 2.31
CA GLU A 62 -9.47 -14.08 1.72
C GLU A 62 -10.29 -13.32 0.66
N GLN A 63 -10.63 -12.06 0.95
CA GLN A 63 -11.34 -11.21 -0.01
C GLN A 63 -10.48 -10.88 -1.23
N ALA A 64 -9.18 -10.62 -1.04
CA ALA A 64 -8.25 -10.40 -2.15
C ALA A 64 -8.15 -11.64 -3.05
N GLU A 65 -8.07 -12.85 -2.47
CA GLU A 65 -8.09 -14.12 -3.21
C GLU A 65 -9.34 -14.25 -4.08
N GLU A 66 -10.51 -13.95 -3.52
CA GLU A 66 -11.78 -14.05 -4.26
C GLU A 66 -11.89 -13.00 -5.38
N ILE A 67 -11.46 -11.76 -5.11
CA ILE A 67 -11.53 -10.67 -6.09
C ILE A 67 -10.56 -10.91 -7.24
N LEU A 68 -9.37 -11.43 -6.95
CA LEU A 68 -8.30 -11.60 -7.93
C LEU A 68 -8.28 -12.99 -8.58
N LYS A 69 -9.19 -13.90 -8.22
CA LYS A 69 -9.19 -15.30 -8.70
C LYS A 69 -9.23 -15.47 -10.22
N ASP A 70 -9.88 -14.53 -10.92
CA ASP A 70 -10.03 -14.56 -12.37
C ASP A 70 -8.98 -13.72 -13.10
N VAL A 71 -8.02 -13.12 -12.38
CA VAL A 71 -6.91 -12.35 -12.97
C VAL A 71 -5.81 -13.30 -13.39
N ASP A 72 -5.58 -13.41 -14.68
CA ASP A 72 -4.43 -14.14 -15.21
C ASP A 72 -3.18 -13.25 -15.17
N PHE A 73 -2.42 -13.32 -14.09
CA PHE A 73 -1.18 -12.55 -13.92
C PHE A 73 -0.09 -12.91 -14.91
N SER A 74 -0.14 -14.10 -15.54
CA SER A 74 0.90 -14.59 -16.46
C SER A 74 0.93 -13.83 -17.78
N VAL A 75 -0.13 -13.12 -18.12
CA VAL A 75 -0.20 -12.33 -19.37
C VAL A 75 0.40 -10.93 -19.25
N TYR A 76 0.82 -10.52 -18.04
CA TYR A 76 1.40 -9.21 -17.79
C TYR A 76 2.91 -9.26 -17.66
N ASP A 77 3.58 -8.35 -18.35
CA ASP A 77 5.03 -8.21 -18.32
C ASP A 77 5.52 -7.40 -17.10
N ASP A 78 4.67 -6.53 -16.57
CA ASP A 78 4.95 -5.67 -15.41
C ASP A 78 3.73 -5.62 -14.49
N ILE A 79 3.92 -6.00 -13.22
CA ILE A 79 2.88 -6.03 -12.20
C ILE A 79 3.29 -5.07 -11.07
N LEU A 80 2.46 -4.06 -10.85
CA LEU A 80 2.63 -3.05 -9.79
C LEU A 80 1.55 -3.22 -8.73
N PHE A 81 1.95 -3.41 -7.47
CA PHE A 81 1.04 -3.36 -6.34
C PHE A 81 1.14 -2.01 -5.64
N ILE A 82 0.02 -1.34 -5.47
CA ILE A 82 -0.09 -0.06 -4.77
C ILE A 82 -0.96 -0.29 -3.54
N SER A 83 -0.39 -0.11 -2.36
CA SER A 83 -1.01 -0.55 -1.13
C SER A 83 -0.90 0.45 0.01
N LYS A 84 -1.86 0.41 0.94
CA LYS A 84 -1.96 1.34 2.06
C LYS A 84 -2.25 0.60 3.37
N SER A 85 -1.49 0.92 4.43
CA SER A 85 -1.73 0.40 5.80
C SER A 85 -1.78 -1.14 5.83
N VAL A 86 -2.84 -1.75 6.37
CA VAL A 86 -3.03 -3.22 6.35
C VAL A 86 -2.97 -3.79 4.93
N GLY A 87 -3.37 -3.02 3.92
CA GLY A 87 -3.27 -3.42 2.51
C GLY A 87 -1.83 -3.72 2.09
N THR A 88 -0.81 -3.14 2.75
CA THR A 88 0.60 -3.44 2.47
C THR A 88 0.98 -4.86 2.89
N ALA A 89 0.45 -5.35 3.99
CA ALA A 89 0.62 -6.74 4.41
C ALA A 89 -0.16 -7.70 3.50
N VAL A 90 -1.39 -7.32 3.11
CA VAL A 90 -2.25 -8.13 2.22
C VAL A 90 -1.61 -8.28 0.85
N SER A 91 -1.17 -7.18 0.22
CA SER A 91 -0.53 -7.21 -1.10
C SER A 91 0.75 -8.04 -1.10
N ALA A 92 1.60 -7.85 -0.09
CA ALA A 92 2.86 -8.58 0.04
C ALA A 92 2.62 -10.09 0.29
N ALA A 93 1.68 -10.44 1.18
CA ALA A 93 1.31 -11.83 1.44
C ALA A 93 0.70 -12.50 0.20
N TYR A 94 -0.20 -11.81 -0.52
CA TYR A 94 -0.79 -12.30 -1.76
C TYR A 94 0.27 -12.55 -2.83
N GLY A 95 1.14 -11.56 -3.08
CA GLY A 95 2.24 -11.69 -4.06
C GLY A 95 3.19 -12.83 -3.74
N GLY A 96 3.55 -12.99 -2.46
CA GLY A 96 4.41 -14.09 -1.99
C GLY A 96 3.77 -15.47 -2.16
N LYS A 97 2.49 -15.61 -1.79
CA LYS A 97 1.73 -16.86 -1.91
C LYS A 97 1.60 -17.32 -3.36
N HIS A 98 1.38 -16.40 -4.28
CA HIS A 98 1.23 -16.68 -5.71
C HIS A 98 2.54 -16.61 -6.50
N HIS A 99 3.67 -16.43 -5.81
CA HIS A 99 5.02 -16.34 -6.44
C HIS A 99 5.11 -15.28 -7.55
N LEU A 100 4.38 -14.17 -7.39
CA LEU A 100 4.36 -13.08 -8.36
C LEU A 100 5.63 -12.24 -8.25
N LYS A 101 6.16 -11.85 -9.39
CA LYS A 101 7.22 -10.84 -9.47
C LYS A 101 6.55 -9.48 -9.58
N THR A 102 6.59 -8.69 -8.51
CA THR A 102 5.90 -7.40 -8.44
C THR A 102 6.86 -6.27 -8.13
N ARG A 103 6.55 -5.07 -8.61
CA ARG A 103 7.02 -3.81 -8.04
C ARG A 103 5.98 -3.29 -7.06
N ASN A 104 6.39 -2.59 -6.01
CA ASN A 104 5.46 -2.24 -4.94
C ASN A 104 5.59 -0.79 -4.49
N ILE A 105 4.46 -0.17 -4.19
CA ILE A 105 4.38 1.10 -3.48
C ILE A 105 3.63 0.85 -2.18
N TYR A 106 4.32 1.08 -1.07
CA TYR A 106 3.81 0.84 0.27
C TYR A 106 3.59 2.16 1.00
N TYR A 107 2.34 2.61 1.08
CA TYR A 107 1.96 3.78 1.86
C TYR A 107 1.67 3.41 3.30
N THR A 108 2.42 3.98 4.24
CA THR A 108 2.31 3.77 5.69
C THR A 108 2.09 2.30 6.06
N PRO A 109 3.08 1.43 5.76
CA PRO A 109 2.99 0.03 6.15
C PRO A 109 2.89 -0.10 7.67
N VAL A 110 2.20 -1.15 8.12
CA VAL A 110 2.25 -1.56 9.52
C VAL A 110 3.47 -2.47 9.73
N GLU A 111 4.00 -2.52 10.96
CA GLU A 111 5.21 -3.30 11.27
C GLU A 111 5.12 -4.77 10.82
N ALA A 112 3.95 -5.38 11.02
CA ALA A 112 3.68 -6.75 10.61
C ALA A 112 3.79 -6.98 9.09
N SER A 113 3.75 -5.93 8.26
CA SER A 113 3.87 -6.06 6.80
C SER A 113 5.26 -6.52 6.38
N PHE A 114 6.31 -6.13 7.10
CA PHE A 114 7.69 -6.42 6.72
C PHE A 114 8.02 -7.90 6.64
N GLN A 115 7.32 -8.76 7.41
CA GLN A 115 7.50 -10.21 7.33
C GLN A 115 7.08 -10.80 5.95
N PHE A 116 6.24 -10.08 5.20
CA PHE A 116 5.76 -10.51 3.88
C PHE A 116 6.41 -9.73 2.72
N MET A 117 7.03 -8.58 3.00
CA MET A 117 7.62 -7.69 1.99
C MET A 117 8.94 -8.27 1.47
N THR A 118 8.87 -9.07 0.44
CA THR A 118 10.02 -9.77 -0.17
C THR A 118 10.35 -9.31 -1.60
N GLN A 119 9.47 -8.52 -2.20
CA GLN A 119 9.62 -8.00 -3.56
C GLN A 119 10.06 -6.54 -3.56
N PRO A 120 10.72 -6.04 -4.62
CA PRO A 120 11.14 -4.63 -4.70
C PRO A 120 10.00 -3.64 -4.46
N GLY A 121 10.28 -2.54 -3.79
CA GLY A 121 9.27 -1.52 -3.52
C GLY A 121 9.85 -0.26 -2.92
N ILE A 122 9.02 0.78 -2.83
CA ILE A 122 9.29 2.02 -2.10
C ILE A 122 8.29 2.17 -0.96
N VAL A 123 8.73 2.80 0.13
CA VAL A 123 7.93 2.97 1.35
C VAL A 123 7.77 4.45 1.68
N PHE A 124 6.56 4.84 2.05
CA PHE A 124 6.25 6.16 2.60
C PHE A 124 5.75 6.03 4.03
N THR A 125 6.21 6.91 4.92
CA THR A 125 5.77 6.97 6.33
C THR A 125 5.71 8.41 6.82
N GLY A 126 4.86 8.66 7.82
CA GLY A 126 4.76 9.96 8.48
C GLY A 126 5.42 9.94 9.85
N THR A 127 6.10 11.04 10.26
CA THR A 127 6.78 11.11 11.56
C THR A 127 5.81 11.19 12.76
N LYS A 128 4.55 11.58 12.53
CA LYS A 128 3.47 11.59 13.55
C LYS A 128 2.45 10.47 13.36
N ASP A 129 2.83 9.40 12.65
CA ASP A 129 2.00 8.21 12.55
C ASP A 129 1.93 7.49 13.91
N SER A 130 0.81 7.65 14.61
CA SER A 130 0.60 7.06 15.94
C SER A 130 0.24 5.56 15.93
N TRP A 131 0.16 4.95 14.75
CA TRP A 131 -0.22 3.55 14.58
C TRP A 131 0.96 2.60 14.57
N VAL A 132 2.16 3.13 14.37
CA VAL A 132 3.39 2.35 14.18
C VAL A 132 4.55 2.96 14.99
N ASP A 133 5.49 2.13 15.36
CA ASP A 133 6.78 2.61 15.83
C ASP A 133 7.64 3.04 14.63
N HIS A 134 7.93 4.33 14.55
CA HIS A 134 8.68 4.92 13.45
C HIS A 134 10.09 4.31 13.30
N GLU A 135 10.75 3.97 14.41
CA GLU A 135 12.07 3.32 14.36
C GLU A 135 11.96 1.88 13.84
N ALA A 136 10.88 1.15 14.19
CA ALA A 136 10.64 -0.18 13.64
C ALA A 136 10.39 -0.14 12.12
N ILE A 137 9.69 0.89 11.60
CA ILE A 137 9.53 1.10 10.16
C ILE A 137 10.87 1.35 9.49
N LYS A 138 11.72 2.24 10.05
CA LYS A 138 13.08 2.51 9.52
C LYS A 138 13.93 1.25 9.48
N GLU A 139 13.92 0.48 10.57
CA GLU A 139 14.68 -0.76 10.67
C GLU A 139 14.18 -1.81 9.66
N GLY A 140 12.87 -1.95 9.52
CA GLY A 140 12.25 -2.84 8.55
C GLY A 140 12.65 -2.48 7.11
N CYS A 141 12.59 -1.19 6.76
CA CYS A 141 13.04 -0.71 5.46
C CYS A 141 14.54 -0.96 5.22
N LYS A 142 15.39 -0.70 6.23
CA LYS A 142 16.83 -0.95 6.14
C LYS A 142 17.14 -2.44 5.91
N LYS A 143 16.49 -3.33 6.67
CA LYS A 143 16.66 -4.78 6.54
C LYS A 143 16.18 -5.30 5.18
N GLY A 144 15.04 -4.79 4.71
CA GLY A 144 14.44 -5.19 3.43
C GLY A 144 15.04 -4.52 2.20
N GLY A 145 15.90 -3.49 2.39
CA GLY A 145 16.48 -2.73 1.28
C GLY A 145 15.47 -1.80 0.58
N PHE A 146 14.41 -1.37 1.28
CA PHE A 146 13.39 -0.49 0.73
C PHE A 146 13.78 0.99 0.86
N PRO A 147 13.82 1.76 -0.24
CA PRO A 147 13.86 3.21 -0.16
C PRO A 147 12.72 3.74 0.70
N LEU A 148 13.05 4.55 1.71
CA LEU A 148 12.08 5.12 2.65
C LEU A 148 11.95 6.63 2.42
N HIS A 149 10.73 7.06 2.18
CA HIS A 149 10.32 8.47 2.07
C HIS A 149 9.56 8.87 3.34
N VAL A 150 10.13 9.79 4.10
CA VAL A 150 9.58 10.26 5.37
C VAL A 150 8.90 11.59 5.16
N ILE A 151 7.64 11.70 5.59
CA ILE A 151 6.86 12.94 5.54
C ILE A 151 6.78 13.50 6.95
N GLU A 152 7.43 14.65 7.15
CA GLU A 152 7.47 15.30 8.45
C GLU A 152 6.09 15.74 8.92
N ASP A 153 5.85 15.64 10.22
CA ASP A 153 4.61 15.98 10.91
C ASP A 153 3.35 15.27 10.41
N ALA A 154 3.47 14.33 9.49
CA ALA A 154 2.35 13.63 8.89
C ALA A 154 1.91 12.41 9.72
N ASN A 155 0.60 12.21 9.76
CA ASN A 155 -0.06 11.08 10.43
C ASN A 155 -0.12 9.82 9.54
N HIS A 156 -0.90 8.83 9.96
CA HIS A 156 -1.09 7.58 9.21
C HIS A 156 -1.71 7.76 7.81
N SER A 157 -2.36 8.89 7.51
CA SER A 157 -2.87 9.22 6.17
C SER A 157 -1.89 10.04 5.33
N LEU A 158 -0.69 10.32 5.86
CA LEU A 158 0.30 11.26 5.34
C LEU A 158 -0.25 12.70 5.27
N GLU A 159 -1.06 13.07 6.26
CA GLU A 159 -1.67 14.39 6.43
C GLU A 159 -1.16 15.02 7.74
N THR A 160 -0.89 16.33 7.71
CA THR A 160 -0.43 17.12 8.86
C THR A 160 -1.60 17.78 9.61
N GLY A 161 -2.73 17.93 8.91
CA GLY A 161 -3.91 18.66 9.37
C GLY A 161 -3.95 20.12 8.89
N ASP A 162 -2.89 20.62 8.24
CA ASP A 162 -2.91 21.86 7.48
C ASP A 162 -3.11 21.54 5.99
N VAL A 163 -4.23 22.01 5.42
CA VAL A 163 -4.63 21.61 4.07
C VAL A 163 -3.61 22.01 3.00
N MET A 164 -2.98 23.18 3.12
CA MET A 164 -2.03 23.63 2.10
C MET A 164 -0.74 22.84 2.17
N THR A 165 -0.23 22.56 3.35
CA THR A 165 0.91 21.68 3.59
C THR A 165 0.61 20.25 3.10
N ASP A 166 -0.59 19.74 3.34
CA ASP A 166 -1.01 18.41 2.90
C ASP A 166 -1.06 18.30 1.37
N LEU A 167 -1.49 19.35 0.67
CA LEU A 167 -1.47 19.40 -0.81
C LEU A 167 -0.05 19.46 -1.37
N GLU A 168 0.86 20.20 -0.72
CA GLU A 168 2.28 20.25 -1.12
C GLU A 168 2.94 18.87 -0.90
N ASN A 169 2.74 18.27 0.26
CA ASN A 169 3.23 16.92 0.56
C ASN A 169 2.69 15.89 -0.42
N LEU A 170 1.38 15.95 -0.73
CA LEU A 170 0.76 15.04 -1.69
C LEU A 170 1.39 15.18 -3.08
N ARG A 171 1.68 16.40 -3.52
CA ARG A 171 2.36 16.65 -4.80
C ARG A 171 3.74 16.00 -4.83
N GLU A 172 4.52 16.12 -3.75
CA GLU A 172 5.86 15.52 -3.65
C GLU A 172 5.78 13.99 -3.60
N ILE A 173 4.87 13.43 -2.82
CA ILE A 173 4.62 11.98 -2.77
C ILE A 173 4.26 11.46 -4.15
N MET A 174 3.37 12.15 -4.87
CA MET A 174 2.96 11.75 -6.22
C MET A 174 4.08 11.89 -7.25
N ALA A 175 4.98 12.88 -7.12
CA ALA A 175 6.14 12.99 -7.99
C ALA A 175 7.11 11.79 -7.82
N VAL A 176 7.36 11.35 -6.58
CA VAL A 176 8.15 10.14 -6.31
C VAL A 176 7.43 8.90 -6.84
N THR A 177 6.12 8.82 -6.64
CA THR A 177 5.27 7.72 -7.15
C THR A 177 5.35 7.64 -8.67
N GLU A 178 5.23 8.76 -9.38
CA GLU A 178 5.33 8.81 -10.85
C GLU A 178 6.68 8.35 -11.35
N MET A 179 7.77 8.82 -10.72
CA MET A 179 9.13 8.37 -11.06
C MET A 179 9.31 6.86 -10.87
N TYR A 180 8.67 6.28 -9.87
CA TYR A 180 8.76 4.84 -9.62
C TYR A 180 7.89 4.02 -10.58
N VAL A 181 6.73 4.55 -10.99
CA VAL A 181 5.78 3.89 -11.91
C VAL A 181 6.29 3.90 -13.35
N SER A 182 6.94 4.98 -13.77
CA SER A 182 7.52 5.14 -15.13
C SER A 182 8.66 4.16 -15.39
#